data_e469241b274e58061fabaedaf3d0c0ed
#
_entry.id   e469241b274e58061fabaedaf3d0c0ed
#
_cell.length_a   1.000
_cell.length_b   1.000
_cell.length_c   1.000
_cell.angle_alpha   90.00
_cell.angle_beta   90.00
_cell.angle_gamma   90.00
#
_symmetry.space_group_name_H-M   'P 1'
#
loop_
_entity.id
_entity.type
_entity.pdbx_description
1 polymer ?
#
loop_
_entity_poly.entity_id
_entity_poly.type
_entity_poly.pdbx_seq_one_letter_code
_entity_poly.pdbx_strand_id
1 'polypeptide(L)'
;MLAPHVRIAGGVRAILTYADRLAGRGHDVTLVVPARGALRAAWLNARRRGPDWMPGFRARVRWVRRWNAKMLPDGDALIATAWQSAPVAAVAPARCGAKFYLVQHYESLYHGDPAAVDATYRLPLEPIVISTWLRDILRERFGREAEVLVTPVDRALFHRVPAAVTTSRPRVLMLHHEYAWKGVADGLAAVGRVKPRVPGLTLVGFGVKPPREAVPYDEFHVNPPQEALAGLYSGSDIYLCPSWDEGLGMPPMEAMACGAALVTYDNGGCRDYAIDGETALVAPRRDVDALARALARMASDAPLRARLAAAGHARVTTAFDWDRAVDRLEARLAAAARARPA
;
A
#
# COMPACT_ATOMS: atom_id res chain seq x y z
N MET A 1 12.10 10.20 -10.11
CA MET A 1 11.81 9.14 -9.11
C MET A 1 12.38 7.82 -9.62
N LEU A 2 12.96 6.99 -8.74
CA LEU A 2 13.52 5.67 -9.09
C LEU A 2 12.53 4.58 -8.73
N ALA A 3 11.72 4.12 -9.68
CA ALA A 3 10.70 3.09 -9.46
C ALA A 3 11.21 1.69 -9.83
N PRO A 4 10.97 0.64 -9.02
CA PRO A 4 11.49 -0.70 -9.28
C PRO A 4 10.84 -1.37 -10.50
N HIS A 5 9.60 -1.05 -10.78
CA HIS A 5 8.83 -1.48 -11.95
C HIS A 5 7.54 -0.66 -12.08
N VAL A 6 6.77 -0.88 -13.15
CA VAL A 6 5.45 -0.24 -13.37
C VAL A 6 4.29 -1.24 -13.33
N ARG A 7 4.50 -2.49 -12.89
CA ARG A 7 3.44 -3.48 -12.73
C ARG A 7 2.55 -3.10 -11.55
N ILE A 8 1.28 -3.47 -11.60
CA ILE A 8 0.34 -3.18 -10.53
C ILE A 8 0.76 -3.85 -9.21
N ALA A 9 0.90 -3.05 -8.17
CA ALA A 9 1.14 -3.43 -6.79
C ALA A 9 0.84 -2.20 -5.92
N GLY A 10 0.43 -2.38 -4.66
CA GLY A 10 0.01 -1.26 -3.80
C GLY A 10 1.03 -0.12 -3.71
N GLY A 11 2.28 -0.43 -3.38
CA GLY A 11 3.35 0.57 -3.30
C GLY A 11 3.69 1.22 -4.64
N VAL A 12 3.65 0.46 -5.75
CA VAL A 12 3.89 1.01 -7.09
C VAL A 12 2.74 1.92 -7.52
N ARG A 13 1.49 1.57 -7.20
CA ARG A 13 0.34 2.45 -7.44
C ARG A 13 0.56 3.81 -6.77
N ALA A 14 0.98 3.83 -5.51
CA ALA A 14 1.26 5.07 -4.80
C ALA A 14 2.34 5.92 -5.51
N ILE A 15 3.49 5.31 -5.88
CA ILE A 15 4.56 5.98 -6.60
C ILE A 15 4.06 6.60 -7.90
N LEU A 16 3.32 5.82 -8.70
CA LEU A 16 2.80 6.28 -9.98
C LEU A 16 1.75 7.37 -9.82
N THR A 17 0.88 7.28 -8.80
CA THR A 17 -0.11 8.31 -8.51
C THR A 17 0.54 9.63 -8.10
N TYR A 18 1.56 9.61 -7.24
CA TYR A 18 2.34 10.81 -6.93
C TYR A 18 3.01 11.40 -8.18
N ALA A 19 3.65 10.57 -8.99
CA ALA A 19 4.30 11.02 -10.22
C ALA A 19 3.31 11.64 -11.22
N ASP A 20 2.17 11.01 -11.40
CA ASP A 20 1.12 11.49 -12.30
C ASP A 20 0.51 12.81 -11.83
N ARG A 21 0.19 12.92 -10.53
CA ARG A 21 -0.41 14.13 -9.96
C ARG A 21 0.55 15.30 -9.97
N LEU A 22 1.84 15.10 -9.64
CA LEU A 22 2.87 16.13 -9.77
C LEU A 22 3.03 16.58 -11.23
N ALA A 23 3.05 15.64 -12.19
CA ALA A 23 3.10 16.00 -13.61
C ALA A 23 1.85 16.78 -14.05
N GLY A 24 0.67 16.43 -13.52
CA GLY A 24 -0.58 17.17 -13.75
C GLY A 24 -0.59 18.59 -13.18
N ARG A 25 0.27 18.88 -12.21
CA ARG A 25 0.49 20.23 -11.65
C ARG A 25 1.56 21.04 -12.38
N GLY A 26 2.10 20.49 -13.48
CA GLY A 26 3.07 21.18 -14.33
C GLY A 26 4.54 20.87 -14.02
N HIS A 27 4.82 19.94 -13.07
CA HIS A 27 6.19 19.51 -12.81
C HIS A 27 6.69 18.58 -13.91
N ASP A 28 8.00 18.68 -14.26
CA ASP A 28 8.67 17.73 -15.11
C ASP A 28 9.06 16.48 -14.31
N VAL A 29 8.22 15.45 -14.34
CA VAL A 29 8.40 14.23 -13.58
C VAL A 29 8.88 13.10 -14.48
N THR A 30 10.05 12.53 -14.16
CA THR A 30 10.58 11.35 -14.83
C THR A 30 10.70 10.17 -13.86
N LEU A 31 10.05 9.06 -14.20
CA LEU A 31 10.26 7.76 -13.57
C LEU A 31 11.40 7.03 -14.27
N VAL A 32 12.48 6.70 -13.57
CA VAL A 32 13.58 5.89 -14.09
C VAL A 32 13.38 4.45 -13.65
N VAL A 33 13.09 3.56 -14.60
CA VAL A 33 12.65 2.18 -14.36
C VAL A 33 13.62 1.19 -14.99
N PRO A 34 14.13 0.19 -14.26
CA PRO A 34 14.99 -0.83 -14.83
C PRO A 34 14.21 -1.80 -15.73
N ALA A 35 14.77 -2.08 -16.92
CA ALA A 35 14.27 -3.09 -17.83
C ALA A 35 15.23 -4.30 -17.87
N ARG A 36 14.68 -5.47 -18.24
CA ARG A 36 15.52 -6.67 -18.43
C ARG A 36 16.27 -6.59 -19.77
N GLY A 37 17.44 -5.91 -19.78
CA GLY A 37 18.32 -5.78 -20.94
C GLY A 37 18.25 -4.40 -21.63
N ALA A 38 19.36 -4.04 -22.33
CA ALA A 38 19.51 -2.75 -23.00
C ALA A 38 18.58 -2.62 -24.22
N LEU A 39 18.47 -3.65 -25.05
CA LEU A 39 17.60 -3.67 -26.22
C LEU A 39 16.13 -3.49 -25.83
N ARG A 40 15.69 -4.16 -24.76
CA ARG A 40 14.33 -3.98 -24.24
C ARG A 40 14.10 -2.57 -23.73
N ALA A 41 15.07 -1.99 -23.00
CA ALA A 41 14.97 -0.60 -22.55
C ALA A 41 14.84 0.37 -23.74
N ALA A 42 15.66 0.21 -24.77
CA ALA A 42 15.59 1.01 -25.98
C ALA A 42 14.23 0.89 -26.68
N TRP A 43 13.72 -0.33 -26.83
CA TRP A 43 12.42 -0.59 -27.44
C TRP A 43 11.25 0.04 -26.65
N LEU A 44 11.26 -0.10 -25.30
CA LEU A 44 10.25 0.49 -24.42
C LEU A 44 10.27 2.03 -24.49
N ASN A 45 11.47 2.65 -24.53
CA ASN A 45 11.63 4.09 -24.69
C ASN A 45 11.13 4.58 -26.06
N ALA A 46 11.51 3.88 -27.14
CA ALA A 46 11.07 4.24 -28.50
C ALA A 46 9.54 4.22 -28.64
N ARG A 47 8.88 3.32 -27.93
CA ARG A 47 7.42 3.20 -27.90
C ARG A 47 6.75 4.01 -26.79
N ARG A 48 7.49 4.79 -26.03
CA ARG A 48 7.01 5.60 -24.89
C ARG A 48 6.11 4.80 -23.95
N ARG A 49 6.47 3.52 -23.68
CA ARG A 49 5.67 2.64 -22.83
C ARG A 49 5.66 3.09 -21.39
N GLY A 50 4.44 3.32 -20.87
CA GLY A 50 4.13 3.61 -19.47
C GLY A 50 3.44 2.43 -18.77
N PRO A 51 2.76 2.67 -17.65
CA PRO A 51 1.95 1.68 -16.97
C PRO A 51 0.65 1.43 -17.76
N ASP A 52 0.50 0.24 -18.35
CA ASP A 52 -0.64 -0.11 -19.22
C ASP A 52 -1.99 -0.08 -18.47
N TRP A 53 -1.97 -0.22 -17.14
CA TRP A 53 -3.14 -0.21 -16.27
C TRP A 53 -3.53 1.19 -15.73
N MET A 54 -2.79 2.23 -16.11
CA MET A 54 -3.06 3.61 -15.70
C MET A 54 -3.18 4.50 -16.98
N PRO A 55 -4.33 4.45 -17.64
CA PRO A 55 -4.55 5.23 -18.86
C PRO A 55 -4.42 6.73 -18.57
N GLY A 56 -3.85 7.48 -19.51
CA GLY A 56 -3.64 8.92 -19.36
C GLY A 56 -2.49 9.32 -18.42
N PHE A 57 -1.62 8.39 -18.04
CA PHE A 57 -0.45 8.67 -17.19
C PHE A 57 0.44 9.77 -17.78
N ARG A 58 0.66 10.85 -17.02
CA ARG A 58 1.27 12.10 -17.49
C ARG A 58 2.77 12.19 -17.30
N ALA A 59 3.31 11.54 -16.27
CA ALA A 59 4.75 11.56 -16.02
C ALA A 59 5.52 10.74 -17.07
N ARG A 60 6.74 11.16 -17.36
CA ARG A 60 7.60 10.43 -18.32
C ARG A 60 8.16 9.16 -17.70
N VAL A 61 8.19 8.06 -18.45
CA VAL A 61 8.88 6.83 -18.07
C VAL A 61 10.14 6.67 -18.91
N ARG A 62 11.29 6.65 -18.23
CA ARG A 62 12.59 6.39 -18.83
C ARG A 62 13.04 4.99 -18.43
N TRP A 63 13.05 4.08 -19.38
CA TRP A 63 13.53 2.72 -19.19
C TRP A 63 15.05 2.65 -19.28
N VAL A 64 15.71 2.02 -18.34
CA VAL A 64 17.15 1.84 -18.28
C VAL A 64 17.50 0.36 -18.11
N ARG A 65 18.69 -0.07 -18.55
CA ARG A 65 19.15 -1.45 -18.31
C ARG A 65 19.21 -1.75 -16.80
N ARG A 66 19.79 -0.81 -16.05
CA ARG A 66 19.89 -0.79 -14.58
C ARG A 66 20.04 0.66 -14.14
N TRP A 67 19.73 0.94 -12.92
CA TRP A 67 20.02 2.26 -12.36
C TRP A 67 21.54 2.51 -12.34
N ASN A 68 21.94 3.71 -12.73
CA ASN A 68 23.30 4.19 -12.68
C ASN A 68 23.26 5.67 -12.27
N ALA A 69 23.84 5.99 -11.13
CA ALA A 69 23.80 7.33 -10.56
C ALA A 69 24.33 8.41 -11.52
N LYS A 70 25.37 8.10 -12.29
CA LYS A 70 25.98 9.03 -13.27
C LYS A 70 25.09 9.32 -14.48
N MET A 71 24.12 8.46 -14.77
CA MET A 71 23.23 8.55 -15.94
C MET A 71 21.82 9.04 -15.58
N LEU A 72 21.58 9.39 -14.31
CA LEU A 72 20.31 9.98 -13.91
C LEU A 72 20.15 11.38 -14.51
N PRO A 73 18.91 11.77 -14.85
CA PRO A 73 18.65 13.12 -15.37
C PRO A 73 18.93 14.18 -14.30
N ASP A 74 19.16 15.38 -14.73
CA ASP A 74 19.21 16.57 -13.89
C ASP A 74 17.80 16.84 -13.32
N GLY A 75 17.72 17.48 -12.17
CA GLY A 75 16.45 17.83 -11.56
C GLY A 75 16.64 18.46 -10.18
N ASP A 76 15.55 18.99 -9.65
CA ASP A 76 15.52 19.66 -8.34
C ASP A 76 15.43 18.64 -7.20
N ALA A 77 14.84 17.47 -7.47
CA ALA A 77 14.65 16.40 -6.48
C ALA A 77 14.79 15.01 -7.09
N LEU A 78 15.47 14.11 -6.37
CA LEU A 78 15.62 12.69 -6.67
C LEU A 78 15.00 11.85 -5.56
N ILE A 79 13.99 11.04 -5.88
CA ILE A 79 13.29 10.20 -4.91
C ILE A 79 13.59 8.73 -5.17
N ALA A 80 14.28 8.05 -4.25
CA ALA A 80 14.34 6.60 -4.18
C ALA A 80 13.02 6.05 -3.62
N THR A 81 12.52 4.92 -4.13
CA THR A 81 11.22 4.37 -3.72
C THR A 81 11.27 2.91 -3.30
N ALA A 82 12.46 2.32 -3.27
CA ALA A 82 12.73 0.96 -2.82
C ALA A 82 14.16 0.88 -2.28
N TRP A 83 14.45 -0.07 -1.40
CA TRP A 83 15.77 -0.22 -0.79
C TRP A 83 16.88 -0.38 -1.84
N GLN A 84 16.62 -1.08 -2.97
CA GLN A 84 17.61 -1.23 -4.05
C GLN A 84 17.93 0.08 -4.75
N SER A 85 17.01 1.05 -4.76
CA SER A 85 17.21 2.36 -5.40
C SER A 85 17.89 3.39 -4.49
N ALA A 86 17.81 3.19 -3.17
CA ALA A 86 18.36 4.12 -2.19
C ALA A 86 19.88 4.32 -2.31
N PRO A 87 20.74 3.28 -2.45
CA PRO A 87 22.17 3.47 -2.64
C PRO A 87 22.51 4.23 -3.91
N VAL A 88 21.73 4.04 -4.98
CA VAL A 88 21.93 4.76 -6.25
C VAL A 88 21.60 6.25 -6.08
N ALA A 89 20.52 6.57 -5.38
CA ALA A 89 20.15 7.94 -5.09
C ALA A 89 21.18 8.62 -4.18
N ALA A 90 21.70 7.91 -3.17
CA ALA A 90 22.69 8.46 -2.23
C ALA A 90 23.97 8.95 -2.93
N VAL A 91 24.47 8.19 -3.90
CA VAL A 91 25.71 8.55 -4.64
C VAL A 91 25.45 9.32 -5.95
N ALA A 92 24.20 9.72 -6.20
CA ALA A 92 23.86 10.50 -7.38
C ALA A 92 24.54 11.88 -7.34
N PRO A 93 25.00 12.43 -8.49
CA PRO A 93 25.65 13.73 -8.52
C PRO A 93 24.71 14.86 -8.07
N ALA A 94 25.31 16.00 -7.68
CA ALA A 94 24.58 17.16 -7.18
C ALA A 94 23.53 17.68 -8.17
N ARG A 95 23.77 17.60 -9.47
CA ARG A 95 22.81 17.99 -10.51
C ARG A 95 21.47 17.25 -10.47
N CYS A 96 21.37 16.11 -9.76
CA CYS A 96 20.12 15.38 -9.57
C CYS A 96 19.23 15.94 -8.45
N GLY A 97 19.64 17.03 -7.80
CA GLY A 97 18.82 17.71 -6.83
C GLY A 97 18.89 17.17 -5.40
N ALA A 98 17.96 17.60 -4.56
CA ALA A 98 17.77 17.11 -3.21
C ALA A 98 17.35 15.63 -3.24
N LYS A 99 17.85 14.84 -2.28
CA LYS A 99 17.74 13.39 -2.35
C LYS A 99 16.83 12.87 -1.25
N PHE A 100 15.79 12.16 -1.65
CA PHE A 100 14.76 11.61 -0.77
C PHE A 100 14.69 10.10 -0.85
N TYR A 101 14.17 9.49 0.21
CA TYR A 101 13.82 8.08 0.24
C TYR A 101 12.38 7.90 0.72
N LEU A 102 11.48 7.56 -0.20
CA LEU A 102 10.09 7.18 0.10
C LEU A 102 10.07 5.73 0.57
N VAL A 103 9.99 5.54 1.88
CA VAL A 103 9.95 4.21 2.53
C VAL A 103 8.51 3.76 2.65
N GLN A 104 8.18 2.67 1.98
CA GLN A 104 6.81 2.16 1.90
C GLN A 104 6.57 0.88 2.72
N HIS A 105 7.63 0.27 3.22
CA HIS A 105 7.60 -0.89 4.11
C HIS A 105 8.89 -0.98 4.90
N TYR A 106 8.88 -1.64 6.04
CA TYR A 106 10.11 -2.05 6.70
C TYR A 106 10.62 -3.31 6.00
N GLU A 107 11.31 -3.09 4.89
CA GLU A 107 11.66 -4.14 3.93
C GLU A 107 12.63 -5.18 4.50
N SER A 108 13.38 -4.84 5.57
CA SER A 108 14.29 -5.76 6.28
C SER A 108 13.60 -6.99 6.86
N LEU A 109 12.28 -6.93 7.08
CA LEU A 109 11.53 -8.07 7.60
C LEU A 109 11.39 -9.23 6.59
N TYR A 110 11.34 -8.89 5.28
CA TYR A 110 10.88 -9.85 4.27
C TYR A 110 11.61 -9.77 2.94
N HIS A 111 12.46 -8.77 2.73
CA HIS A 111 13.08 -8.51 1.43
C HIS A 111 14.59 -8.34 1.54
N GLY A 112 15.32 -9.15 0.80
CA GLY A 112 16.78 -9.06 0.72
C GLY A 112 17.51 -9.54 1.98
N ASP A 113 18.80 -9.20 2.08
CA ASP A 113 19.56 -9.37 3.31
C ASP A 113 19.18 -8.25 4.31
N PRO A 114 18.70 -8.57 5.53
CA PRO A 114 18.27 -7.58 6.50
C PRO A 114 19.32 -6.50 6.80
N ALA A 115 20.60 -6.87 6.90
CA ALA A 115 21.66 -5.92 7.19
C ALA A 115 21.89 -4.94 6.02
N ALA A 116 21.84 -5.44 4.79
CA ALA A 116 21.96 -4.59 3.59
C ALA A 116 20.75 -3.64 3.45
N VAL A 117 19.54 -4.11 3.77
CA VAL A 117 18.34 -3.26 3.75
C VAL A 117 18.40 -2.22 4.86
N ASP A 118 18.74 -2.59 6.10
CA ASP A 118 18.89 -1.69 7.24
C ASP A 118 19.95 -0.60 6.99
N ALA A 119 21.02 -0.93 6.27
CA ALA A 119 22.04 0.05 5.88
C ALA A 119 21.46 1.16 5.00
N THR A 120 20.42 0.89 4.19
CA THR A 120 19.82 1.90 3.32
C THR A 120 19.08 2.99 4.09
N TYR A 121 18.54 2.69 5.27
CA TYR A 121 17.86 3.68 6.12
C TYR A 121 18.83 4.67 6.78
N ARG A 122 20.14 4.36 6.80
CA ARG A 122 21.20 5.26 7.31
C ARG A 122 21.83 6.15 6.26
N LEU A 123 21.49 5.93 4.97
CA LEU A 123 22.03 6.73 3.86
C LEU A 123 21.65 8.23 4.00
N PRO A 124 22.45 9.15 3.46
CA PRO A 124 22.20 10.60 3.52
C PRO A 124 21.07 11.00 2.54
N LEU A 125 19.90 10.42 2.74
CA LEU A 125 18.67 10.73 2.03
C LEU A 125 17.65 11.27 3.03
N GLU A 126 16.81 12.21 2.61
CA GLU A 126 15.72 12.70 3.44
C GLU A 126 14.56 11.68 3.43
N PRO A 127 14.24 11.02 4.57
CA PRO A 127 13.23 9.97 4.57
C PRO A 127 11.82 10.57 4.59
N ILE A 128 10.98 10.00 3.74
CA ILE A 128 9.52 10.17 3.75
C ILE A 128 8.93 8.79 3.96
N VAL A 129 8.01 8.64 4.91
CA VAL A 129 7.39 7.34 5.24
C VAL A 129 5.90 7.40 5.06
N ILE A 130 5.27 6.25 4.77
CA ILE A 130 3.84 6.20 4.49
C ILE A 130 2.97 5.89 5.72
N SER A 131 3.58 5.73 6.91
CA SER A 131 2.84 5.49 8.16
C SER A 131 3.61 5.99 9.37
N THR A 132 2.90 6.23 10.47
CA THR A 132 3.50 6.58 11.77
C THR A 132 4.36 5.44 12.31
N TRP A 133 3.98 4.20 12.08
CA TRP A 133 4.77 3.02 12.45
C TRP A 133 6.15 3.01 11.78
N LEU A 134 6.24 3.31 10.50
CA LEU A 134 7.52 3.40 9.78
C LEU A 134 8.38 4.57 10.29
N ARG A 135 7.76 5.72 10.62
CA ARG A 135 8.47 6.84 11.26
C ARG A 135 9.10 6.38 12.58
N ASP A 136 8.33 5.69 13.41
CA ASP A 136 8.79 5.26 14.72
C ASP A 136 9.95 4.23 14.60
N ILE A 137 9.86 3.29 13.65
CA ILE A 137 10.97 2.38 13.32
C ILE A 137 12.21 3.17 12.90
N LEU A 138 12.09 4.14 12.00
CA LEU A 138 13.25 4.91 11.52
C LEU A 138 13.87 5.71 12.66
N ARG A 139 13.07 6.33 13.53
CA ARG A 139 13.55 7.07 14.70
C ARG A 139 14.21 6.15 15.70
N GLU A 140 13.57 5.06 16.11
CA GLU A 140 14.03 4.21 17.22
C GLU A 140 15.21 3.32 16.83
N ARG A 141 15.25 2.80 15.61
CA ARG A 141 16.30 1.86 15.18
C ARG A 141 17.46 2.51 14.43
N PHE A 142 17.22 3.65 13.80
CA PHE A 142 18.20 4.29 12.91
C PHE A 142 18.53 5.75 13.29
N GLY A 143 17.84 6.31 14.31
CA GLY A 143 18.03 7.71 14.71
C GLY A 143 17.64 8.71 13.60
N ARG A 144 16.67 8.36 12.76
CA ARG A 144 16.29 9.15 11.59
C ARG A 144 14.88 9.71 11.77
N GLU A 145 14.78 11.04 11.77
CA GLU A 145 13.48 11.69 11.67
C GLU A 145 12.94 11.56 10.24
N ALA A 146 11.64 11.29 10.12
CA ALA A 146 10.98 11.11 8.85
C ALA A 146 9.65 11.85 8.80
N GLU A 147 9.34 12.45 7.66
CA GLU A 147 8.00 13.01 7.42
C GLU A 147 7.02 11.89 7.10
N VAL A 148 5.86 11.90 7.78
CA VAL A 148 4.79 10.93 7.51
C VAL A 148 3.88 11.46 6.41
N LEU A 149 3.82 10.76 5.31
CA LEU A 149 2.96 11.04 4.17
C LEU A 149 2.08 9.82 3.90
N VAL A 150 1.00 9.70 4.65
CA VAL A 150 0.07 8.57 4.51
C VAL A 150 -0.51 8.56 3.10
N THR A 151 -0.38 7.40 2.41
CA THR A 151 -0.92 7.23 1.06
C THR A 151 -2.44 7.14 1.10
N PRO A 152 -3.18 8.06 0.47
CA PRO A 152 -4.63 8.03 0.44
C PRO A 152 -5.20 6.90 -0.44
N VAL A 153 -6.45 6.55 -0.20
CA VAL A 153 -7.23 5.70 -1.10
C VAL A 153 -7.64 6.50 -2.35
N ASP A 154 -7.61 5.87 -3.50
CA ASP A 154 -8.18 6.43 -4.73
C ASP A 154 -9.72 6.33 -4.67
N ARG A 155 -10.37 7.44 -4.30
CA ARG A 155 -11.82 7.53 -4.11
C ARG A 155 -12.61 7.50 -5.43
N ALA A 156 -11.97 7.76 -6.55
CA ALA A 156 -12.61 7.58 -7.85
C ALA A 156 -12.80 6.09 -8.16
N LEU A 157 -11.87 5.26 -7.69
CA LEU A 157 -11.89 3.82 -7.90
C LEU A 157 -12.54 3.06 -6.73
N PHE A 158 -12.21 3.44 -5.49
CA PHE A 158 -12.68 2.77 -4.28
C PHE A 158 -13.66 3.66 -3.51
N HIS A 159 -14.92 3.45 -3.78
CA HIS A 159 -16.06 4.08 -3.11
C HIS A 159 -17.19 3.08 -2.95
N ARG A 160 -18.13 3.38 -2.11
CA ARG A 160 -19.29 2.52 -1.92
C ARG A 160 -20.13 2.47 -3.21
N VAL A 161 -20.25 1.30 -3.77
CA VAL A 161 -21.15 1.02 -4.92
C VAL A 161 -22.37 0.22 -4.45
N PRO A 162 -23.53 0.30 -5.13
CA PRO A 162 -24.64 -0.59 -4.84
C PRO A 162 -24.17 -2.03 -4.87
N ALA A 163 -24.32 -2.74 -3.74
CA ALA A 163 -23.86 -4.11 -3.64
C ALA A 163 -24.67 -5.02 -4.55
N ALA A 164 -23.98 -5.80 -5.39
CA ALA A 164 -24.60 -6.82 -6.21
C ALA A 164 -25.20 -7.96 -5.36
N VAL A 165 -24.78 -8.08 -4.09
CA VAL A 165 -25.22 -9.11 -3.15
C VAL A 165 -25.56 -8.47 -1.82
N THR A 166 -26.82 -8.39 -1.48
CA THR A 166 -27.30 -8.13 -0.12
C THR A 166 -27.71 -9.47 0.49
N THR A 167 -26.94 -9.95 1.46
CA THR A 167 -27.30 -11.16 2.19
C THR A 167 -27.67 -10.79 3.63
N SER A 168 -28.63 -11.54 4.21
CA SER A 168 -28.94 -11.45 5.63
C SER A 168 -27.86 -12.09 6.52
N ARG A 169 -26.77 -12.59 5.91
CA ARG A 169 -25.72 -13.38 6.56
C ARG A 169 -24.37 -12.69 6.37
N PRO A 170 -23.48 -12.69 7.39
CA PRO A 170 -22.19 -12.01 7.29
C PRO A 170 -21.30 -12.56 6.19
N ARG A 171 -20.82 -11.66 5.33
CA ARG A 171 -19.90 -11.94 4.24
C ARG A 171 -18.52 -11.37 4.58
N VAL A 172 -17.52 -12.23 4.72
CA VAL A 172 -16.14 -11.91 5.08
C VAL A 172 -15.28 -11.97 3.83
N LEU A 173 -14.60 -10.89 3.49
CA LEU A 173 -13.64 -10.82 2.40
C LEU A 173 -12.21 -10.82 2.93
N MET A 174 -11.33 -11.60 2.31
CA MET A 174 -9.93 -11.68 2.67
C MET A 174 -9.03 -11.74 1.44
N LEU A 175 -7.92 -10.99 1.45
CA LEU A 175 -6.88 -11.13 0.44
C LEU A 175 -6.11 -12.44 0.63
N HIS A 176 -6.03 -13.25 -0.43
CA HIS A 176 -5.15 -14.41 -0.49
C HIS A 176 -3.81 -14.05 -1.13
N HIS A 177 -2.72 -14.36 -0.44
CA HIS A 177 -1.37 -14.08 -0.91
C HIS A 177 -0.40 -15.20 -0.55
N GLU A 178 0.59 -15.46 -1.40
CA GLU A 178 1.60 -16.52 -1.18
C GLU A 178 2.61 -16.17 -0.06
N TYR A 179 2.74 -14.91 0.32
CA TYR A 179 3.67 -14.48 1.38
C TYR A 179 3.12 -14.83 2.77
N ALA A 180 3.93 -15.51 3.57
CA ALA A 180 3.55 -15.96 4.91
C ALA A 180 3.08 -14.81 5.82
N TRP A 181 3.75 -13.66 5.74
CA TRP A 181 3.40 -12.50 6.58
C TRP A 181 2.07 -11.83 6.24
N LYS A 182 1.45 -12.21 5.12
CA LYS A 182 0.06 -11.83 4.82
C LYS A 182 -0.95 -12.61 5.66
N GLY A 183 -0.49 -13.60 6.45
CA GLY A 183 -1.24 -14.26 7.49
C GLY A 183 -2.45 -15.05 7.01
N VAL A 184 -2.46 -15.51 5.73
CA VAL A 184 -3.62 -16.22 5.16
C VAL A 184 -4.00 -17.43 6.02
N ALA A 185 -3.01 -18.19 6.52
CA ALA A 185 -3.25 -19.34 7.38
C ALA A 185 -3.96 -18.94 8.69
N ASP A 186 -3.54 -17.83 9.31
CA ASP A 186 -4.15 -17.30 10.53
C ASP A 186 -5.61 -16.86 10.28
N GLY A 187 -5.84 -16.17 9.14
CA GLY A 187 -7.18 -15.76 8.74
C GLY A 187 -8.12 -16.95 8.52
N LEU A 188 -7.66 -17.97 7.81
CA LEU A 188 -8.41 -19.21 7.59
C LEU A 188 -8.70 -19.94 8.91
N ALA A 189 -7.72 -20.03 9.81
CA ALA A 189 -7.89 -20.61 11.13
C ALA A 189 -8.91 -19.83 11.98
N ALA A 190 -8.84 -18.50 11.96
CA ALA A 190 -9.82 -17.64 12.65
C ALA A 190 -11.24 -17.85 12.11
N VAL A 191 -11.42 -17.85 10.79
CA VAL A 191 -12.72 -18.11 10.16
C VAL A 191 -13.22 -19.51 10.48
N GLY A 192 -12.37 -20.53 10.45
CA GLY A 192 -12.72 -21.90 10.80
C GLY A 192 -13.28 -22.05 12.22
N ARG A 193 -12.80 -21.24 13.19
CA ARG A 193 -13.32 -21.20 14.58
C ARG A 193 -14.66 -20.45 14.70
N VAL A 194 -14.92 -19.50 13.79
CA VAL A 194 -16.13 -18.66 13.82
C VAL A 194 -17.30 -19.28 13.06
N LYS A 195 -17.06 -19.90 11.92
CA LYS A 195 -18.08 -20.49 11.02
C LYS A 195 -19.09 -21.39 11.76
N PRO A 196 -18.67 -22.30 12.68
CA PRO A 196 -19.61 -23.14 13.40
C PRO A 196 -20.55 -22.37 14.35
N ARG A 197 -20.14 -21.17 14.79
CA ARG A 197 -20.88 -20.33 15.76
C ARG A 197 -21.71 -19.23 15.10
N VAL A 198 -21.45 -18.94 13.82
CA VAL A 198 -22.16 -17.93 13.03
C VAL A 198 -22.73 -18.59 11.78
N PRO A 199 -23.94 -19.19 11.86
CA PRO A 199 -24.55 -19.91 10.75
C PRO A 199 -24.69 -19.03 9.51
N GLY A 200 -24.20 -19.54 8.38
CA GLY A 200 -24.27 -18.85 7.10
C GLY A 200 -23.19 -17.81 6.85
N LEU A 201 -22.19 -17.67 7.72
CA LEU A 201 -21.00 -16.87 7.41
C LEU A 201 -20.34 -17.38 6.14
N THR A 202 -20.15 -16.47 5.17
CA THR A 202 -19.52 -16.76 3.89
C THR A 202 -18.12 -16.16 3.86
N LEU A 203 -17.11 -16.96 3.50
CA LEU A 203 -15.74 -16.52 3.29
C LEU A 203 -15.45 -16.35 1.80
N VAL A 204 -15.14 -15.13 1.41
CA VAL A 204 -14.75 -14.77 0.03
C VAL A 204 -13.27 -14.49 0.01
N GLY A 205 -12.54 -15.14 -0.90
CA GLY A 205 -11.15 -14.86 -1.16
C GLY A 205 -10.95 -14.11 -2.47
N PHE A 206 -9.92 -13.31 -2.54
CA PHE A 206 -9.41 -12.78 -3.81
C PHE A 206 -7.89 -12.71 -3.80
N GLY A 207 -7.26 -12.82 -4.97
CA GLY A 207 -5.81 -12.77 -5.08
C GLY A 207 -5.34 -12.81 -6.52
N VAL A 208 -4.07 -12.51 -6.77
CA VAL A 208 -3.50 -12.51 -8.13
C VAL A 208 -3.47 -13.90 -8.75
N LYS A 209 -3.32 -14.93 -7.91
CA LYS A 209 -3.31 -16.35 -8.29
C LYS A 209 -4.33 -17.12 -7.46
N PRO A 210 -4.86 -18.23 -7.98
CA PRO A 210 -5.67 -19.13 -7.19
C PRO A 210 -4.80 -19.76 -6.08
N PRO A 211 -5.42 -20.20 -4.97
CA PRO A 211 -4.73 -21.00 -3.97
C PRO A 211 -4.10 -22.25 -4.61
N ARG A 212 -2.92 -22.64 -4.13
CA ARG A 212 -2.22 -23.86 -4.63
C ARG A 212 -2.85 -25.14 -4.11
N GLU A 213 -3.46 -25.07 -2.93
CA GLU A 213 -4.14 -26.18 -2.27
C GLU A 213 -5.62 -25.85 -2.10
N ALA A 214 -6.43 -26.85 -1.84
CA ALA A 214 -7.84 -26.65 -1.51
C ALA A 214 -7.93 -25.88 -0.19
N VAL A 215 -8.45 -24.67 -0.25
CA VAL A 215 -8.70 -23.81 0.92
C VAL A 215 -10.20 -23.57 1.07
N PRO A 216 -10.70 -23.39 2.30
CA PRO A 216 -12.14 -23.34 2.60
C PRO A 216 -12.78 -21.98 2.28
N TYR A 217 -12.47 -21.42 1.11
CA TYR A 217 -13.23 -20.28 0.58
C TYR A 217 -14.55 -20.79 0.01
N ASP A 218 -15.63 -20.08 0.32
CA ASP A 218 -16.94 -20.34 -0.31
C ASP A 218 -16.97 -19.76 -1.73
N GLU A 219 -16.23 -18.66 -1.96
CA GLU A 219 -16.04 -18.04 -3.28
C GLU A 219 -14.59 -17.56 -3.40
N PHE A 220 -14.03 -17.61 -4.62
CA PHE A 220 -12.69 -17.10 -4.87
C PHE A 220 -12.59 -16.34 -6.20
N HIS A 221 -12.03 -15.12 -6.16
CA HIS A 221 -11.86 -14.26 -7.32
C HIS A 221 -10.38 -14.15 -7.71
N VAL A 222 -10.01 -14.72 -8.85
CA VAL A 222 -8.63 -14.70 -9.35
C VAL A 222 -8.40 -13.42 -10.13
N ASN A 223 -7.40 -12.65 -9.70
CA ASN A 223 -6.94 -11.42 -10.34
C ASN A 223 -8.08 -10.50 -10.82
N PRO A 224 -9.04 -10.17 -9.92
CA PRO A 224 -10.16 -9.32 -10.33
C PRO A 224 -9.63 -7.98 -10.84
N PRO A 225 -10.22 -7.42 -11.91
CA PRO A 225 -9.88 -6.08 -12.37
C PRO A 225 -10.17 -5.05 -11.26
N GLN A 226 -9.46 -3.91 -11.30
CA GLN A 226 -9.54 -2.92 -10.21
C GLN A 226 -10.96 -2.40 -9.97
N GLU A 227 -11.71 -2.21 -11.04
CA GLU A 227 -13.11 -1.76 -11.00
C GLU A 227 -14.01 -2.79 -10.31
N ALA A 228 -13.73 -4.08 -10.47
CA ALA A 228 -14.47 -5.15 -9.80
C ALA A 228 -14.16 -5.22 -8.28
N LEU A 229 -12.97 -4.76 -7.83
CA LEU A 229 -12.61 -4.76 -6.42
C LEU A 229 -13.53 -3.89 -5.58
N ALA A 230 -13.95 -2.72 -6.07
CA ALA A 230 -14.91 -1.86 -5.36
C ALA A 230 -16.24 -2.59 -5.12
N GLY A 231 -16.68 -3.39 -6.09
CA GLY A 231 -17.87 -4.24 -5.95
C GLY A 231 -17.70 -5.35 -4.93
N LEU A 232 -16.54 -6.01 -4.91
CA LEU A 232 -16.20 -7.05 -3.92
C LEU A 232 -16.13 -6.47 -2.49
N TYR A 233 -15.47 -5.34 -2.31
CA TYR A 233 -15.41 -4.64 -1.03
C TYR A 233 -16.79 -4.17 -0.56
N SER A 234 -17.57 -3.51 -1.43
CA SER A 234 -18.91 -3.01 -1.08
C SER A 234 -19.94 -4.14 -0.86
N GLY A 235 -19.74 -5.29 -1.49
CA GLY A 235 -20.55 -6.50 -1.30
C GLY A 235 -20.14 -7.35 -0.10
N SER A 236 -19.21 -6.88 0.73
CA SER A 236 -18.71 -7.61 1.90
C SER A 236 -19.01 -6.82 3.17
N ASP A 237 -19.53 -7.50 4.19
CA ASP A 237 -19.81 -6.88 5.50
C ASP A 237 -18.54 -6.62 6.29
N ILE A 238 -17.57 -7.54 6.17
CA ILE A 238 -16.33 -7.54 6.95
C ILE A 238 -15.14 -7.75 6.00
N TYR A 239 -14.13 -6.92 6.13
CA TYR A 239 -12.81 -7.18 5.58
C TYR A 239 -11.91 -7.74 6.68
N LEU A 240 -11.36 -8.94 6.48
CA LEU A 240 -10.42 -9.58 7.39
C LEU A 240 -8.99 -9.39 6.87
N CYS A 241 -8.16 -8.67 7.63
CA CYS A 241 -6.75 -8.46 7.31
C CYS A 241 -5.86 -9.16 8.35
N PRO A 242 -5.43 -10.40 8.13
CA PRO A 242 -4.62 -11.15 9.07
C PRO A 242 -3.11 -10.91 8.89
N SER A 243 -2.70 -9.88 8.14
CA SER A 243 -1.29 -9.58 7.89
C SER A 243 -0.54 -9.29 9.18
N TRP A 244 0.66 -9.87 9.31
CA TRP A 244 1.50 -9.69 10.51
C TRP A 244 2.18 -8.33 10.54
N ASP A 245 2.58 -7.83 9.38
CA ASP A 245 3.24 -6.53 9.21
C ASP A 245 2.82 -5.91 7.89
N GLU A 246 2.51 -4.63 7.91
CA GLU A 246 2.18 -3.81 6.74
C GLU A 246 2.89 -2.46 6.83
N GLY A 247 3.33 -1.95 5.70
CA GLY A 247 3.82 -0.57 5.65
C GLY A 247 2.71 0.45 5.92
N LEU A 248 1.55 0.22 5.35
CA LEU A 248 0.30 0.95 5.58
C LEU A 248 -0.90 0.01 5.51
N GLY A 249 -1.00 -0.84 4.48
CA GLY A 249 -2.14 -1.72 4.25
C GLY A 249 -3.20 -1.05 3.38
N MET A 250 -2.95 -0.95 2.08
CA MET A 250 -3.92 -0.36 1.12
C MET A 250 -5.23 -1.16 1.02
N PRO A 251 -5.23 -2.52 0.90
CA PRO A 251 -6.47 -3.26 0.78
C PRO A 251 -7.48 -3.06 1.93
N PRO A 252 -7.08 -3.06 3.22
CA PRO A 252 -8.04 -2.74 4.29
C PRO A 252 -8.57 -1.29 4.20
N MET A 253 -7.74 -0.30 3.82
CA MET A 253 -8.22 1.07 3.61
C MET A 253 -9.21 1.16 2.44
N GLU A 254 -8.94 0.45 1.34
CA GLU A 254 -9.84 0.34 0.17
C GLU A 254 -11.18 -0.28 0.57
N ALA A 255 -11.16 -1.35 1.38
CA ALA A 255 -12.35 -1.98 1.90
C ALA A 255 -13.17 -1.06 2.80
N MET A 256 -12.51 -0.33 3.72
CA MET A 256 -13.16 0.68 4.57
C MET A 256 -13.78 1.81 3.73
N ALA A 257 -13.09 2.27 2.69
CA ALA A 257 -13.62 3.28 1.76
C ALA A 257 -14.86 2.80 1.00
N CYS A 258 -14.94 1.50 0.74
CA CYS A 258 -16.11 0.85 0.14
C CYS A 258 -17.20 0.47 1.16
N GLY A 259 -16.99 0.71 2.46
CA GLY A 259 -17.98 0.53 3.51
C GLY A 259 -17.94 -0.81 4.25
N ALA A 260 -16.92 -1.63 4.05
CA ALA A 260 -16.72 -2.85 4.83
C ALA A 260 -16.18 -2.52 6.24
N ALA A 261 -16.64 -3.24 7.27
CA ALA A 261 -16.08 -3.17 8.62
C ALA A 261 -14.73 -3.93 8.65
N LEU A 262 -13.72 -3.37 9.32
CA LEU A 262 -12.38 -3.96 9.36
C LEU A 262 -12.16 -4.78 10.63
N VAL A 263 -11.66 -6.00 10.46
CA VAL A 263 -11.02 -6.82 11.50
C VAL A 263 -9.58 -7.09 11.08
N THR A 264 -8.62 -6.73 11.93
CA THR A 264 -7.18 -6.83 11.57
C THR A 264 -6.33 -7.19 12.77
N TYR A 265 -5.12 -7.67 12.53
CA TYR A 265 -4.05 -7.59 13.53
C TYR A 265 -3.52 -6.16 13.67
N ASP A 266 -2.92 -5.84 14.83
CA ASP A 266 -2.00 -4.71 14.93
C ASP A 266 -0.74 -5.04 14.10
N ASN A 267 -0.78 -4.68 12.83
CA ASN A 267 0.27 -4.93 11.85
C ASN A 267 1.20 -3.73 11.63
N GLY A 268 1.17 -2.77 12.54
CA GLY A 268 1.94 -1.53 12.47
C GLY A 268 1.30 -0.48 11.56
N GLY A 269 1.28 -0.71 10.27
CA GLY A 269 0.74 0.25 9.31
C GLY A 269 -0.74 0.57 9.49
N CYS A 270 -1.52 -0.34 10.06
CA CYS A 270 -2.94 -0.11 10.30
C CYS A 270 -3.22 0.96 11.37
N ARG A 271 -2.26 1.31 12.23
CA ARG A 271 -2.44 2.23 13.37
C ARG A 271 -2.89 3.64 12.97
N ASP A 272 -2.61 4.05 11.73
CA ASP A 272 -3.03 5.36 11.21
C ASP A 272 -4.54 5.46 10.92
N TYR A 273 -5.23 4.31 10.70
CA TYR A 273 -6.64 4.29 10.33
C TYR A 273 -7.51 3.30 11.11
N ALA A 274 -6.94 2.20 11.63
CA ALA A 274 -7.66 1.19 12.41
C ALA A 274 -7.46 1.44 13.91
N ILE A 275 -8.43 2.10 14.53
CA ILE A 275 -8.47 2.37 15.99
C ILE A 275 -9.42 1.37 16.60
N ASP A 276 -8.92 0.52 17.54
CA ASP A 276 -9.72 -0.55 18.13
C ASP A 276 -10.97 -0.04 18.84
N GLY A 277 -12.11 -0.66 18.54
CA GLY A 277 -13.41 -0.30 19.08
C GLY A 277 -14.01 1.00 18.52
N GLU A 278 -13.24 1.79 17.72
CA GLU A 278 -13.71 3.04 17.13
C GLU A 278 -13.93 2.93 15.61
N THR A 279 -12.92 2.50 14.85
CA THR A 279 -12.98 2.38 13.39
C THR A 279 -12.78 0.96 12.88
N ALA A 280 -12.35 0.05 13.74
CA ALA A 280 -12.07 -1.35 13.44
C ALA A 280 -12.14 -2.20 14.72
N LEU A 281 -12.02 -3.53 14.60
CA LEU A 281 -11.56 -4.39 15.68
C LEU A 281 -10.13 -4.84 15.39
N VAL A 282 -9.24 -4.58 16.36
CA VAL A 282 -7.81 -4.84 16.21
C VAL A 282 -7.36 -5.89 17.21
N ALA A 283 -6.86 -7.01 16.72
CA ALA A 283 -6.31 -8.08 17.55
C ALA A 283 -4.77 -7.95 17.69
N PRO A 284 -4.18 -8.44 18.77
CA PRO A 284 -2.73 -8.51 18.90
C PRO A 284 -2.11 -9.28 17.75
N ARG A 285 -0.93 -8.81 17.30
CA ARG A 285 -0.20 -9.42 16.19
C ARG A 285 0.00 -10.92 16.39
N ARG A 286 -0.42 -11.74 15.39
CA ARG A 286 -0.29 -13.20 15.37
C ARG A 286 -1.08 -13.94 16.47
N ASP A 287 -1.99 -13.29 17.15
CA ASP A 287 -2.93 -13.95 18.08
C ASP A 287 -4.19 -14.36 17.31
N VAL A 288 -4.18 -15.61 16.81
CA VAL A 288 -5.30 -16.17 16.04
C VAL A 288 -6.57 -16.29 16.89
N ASP A 289 -6.45 -16.52 18.20
CA ASP A 289 -7.62 -16.62 19.10
C ASP A 289 -8.27 -15.25 19.29
N ALA A 290 -7.48 -14.20 19.49
CA ALA A 290 -7.98 -12.83 19.55
C ALA A 290 -8.59 -12.39 18.21
N LEU A 291 -7.97 -12.73 17.07
CA LEU A 291 -8.52 -12.45 15.74
C LEU A 291 -9.87 -13.13 15.53
N ALA A 292 -9.99 -14.41 15.95
CA ALA A 292 -11.24 -15.16 15.87
C ALA A 292 -12.32 -14.55 16.78
N ARG A 293 -11.98 -14.12 18.01
CA ARG A 293 -12.93 -13.42 18.91
C ARG A 293 -13.41 -12.10 18.29
N ALA A 294 -12.49 -11.30 17.73
CA ALA A 294 -12.83 -10.05 17.06
C ALA A 294 -13.75 -10.30 15.85
N LEU A 295 -13.41 -11.30 15.01
CA LEU A 295 -14.24 -11.68 13.87
C LEU A 295 -15.63 -12.18 14.30
N ALA A 296 -15.72 -13.04 15.33
CA ALA A 296 -16.99 -13.52 15.85
C ALA A 296 -17.88 -12.37 16.34
N ARG A 297 -17.30 -11.44 17.10
CA ARG A 297 -18.00 -10.25 17.59
C ARG A 297 -18.50 -9.39 16.43
N MET A 298 -17.63 -9.10 15.44
CA MET A 298 -17.99 -8.30 14.26
C MET A 298 -19.09 -8.98 13.43
N ALA A 299 -19.07 -10.30 13.33
CA ALA A 299 -20.03 -11.06 12.55
C ALA A 299 -21.41 -11.15 13.24
N SER A 300 -21.45 -11.27 14.58
CA SER A 300 -22.68 -11.48 15.35
C SER A 300 -23.38 -10.18 15.77
N ASP A 301 -22.65 -9.08 15.89
CA ASP A 301 -23.17 -7.78 16.36
C ASP A 301 -23.33 -6.81 15.17
N ALA A 302 -24.53 -6.84 14.55
CA ALA A 302 -24.81 -5.99 13.39
C ALA A 302 -24.77 -4.48 13.71
N PRO A 303 -25.30 -3.98 14.86
CA PRO A 303 -25.14 -2.58 15.25
C PRO A 303 -23.68 -2.16 15.42
N LEU A 304 -22.84 -2.97 16.08
CA LEU A 304 -21.41 -2.71 16.20
C LEU A 304 -20.75 -2.64 14.82
N ARG A 305 -21.01 -3.63 13.96
CA ARG A 305 -20.47 -3.70 12.60
C ARG A 305 -20.82 -2.46 11.80
N ALA A 306 -22.09 -2.04 11.81
CA ALA A 306 -22.54 -0.85 11.09
C ALA A 306 -21.85 0.43 11.61
N ARG A 307 -21.71 0.57 12.93
CA ARG A 307 -21.05 1.72 13.55
C ARG A 307 -19.58 1.79 13.18
N LEU A 308 -18.84 0.67 13.28
CA LEU A 308 -17.41 0.62 12.95
C LEU A 308 -17.17 0.81 11.44
N ALA A 309 -18.01 0.23 10.58
CA ALA A 309 -17.95 0.45 9.14
C ALA A 309 -18.14 1.92 8.78
N ALA A 310 -19.12 2.60 9.37
CA ALA A 310 -19.37 4.03 9.13
C ALA A 310 -18.21 4.90 9.63
N ALA A 311 -17.71 4.65 10.84
CA ALA A 311 -16.58 5.39 11.41
C ALA A 311 -15.28 5.15 10.61
N GLY A 312 -15.01 3.89 10.23
CA GLY A 312 -13.88 3.52 9.40
C GLY A 312 -13.91 4.16 8.02
N HIS A 313 -15.07 4.13 7.36
CA HIS A 313 -15.29 4.83 6.09
C HIS A 313 -15.01 6.33 6.22
N ALA A 314 -15.59 7.00 7.22
CA ALA A 314 -15.35 8.41 7.47
C ALA A 314 -13.85 8.70 7.68
N ARG A 315 -13.16 7.87 8.50
CA ARG A 315 -11.72 8.02 8.79
C ARG A 315 -10.89 8.01 7.51
N VAL A 316 -11.02 6.98 6.67
CA VAL A 316 -10.17 6.83 5.48
C VAL A 316 -10.50 7.78 4.35
N THR A 317 -11.74 8.31 4.31
CA THR A 317 -12.17 9.23 3.25
C THR A 317 -11.98 10.70 3.61
N THR A 318 -11.87 11.07 4.89
CA THR A 318 -11.72 12.46 5.32
C THR A 318 -10.32 12.80 5.82
N ALA A 319 -9.65 11.86 6.54
CA ALA A 319 -8.31 12.11 7.09
C ALA A 319 -7.22 12.03 6.02
N PHE A 320 -7.41 11.23 4.97
CA PHE A 320 -6.41 10.98 3.93
C PHE A 320 -6.95 11.40 2.57
N ASP A 321 -6.36 12.45 2.03
CA ASP A 321 -6.75 13.05 0.76
C ASP A 321 -5.55 13.21 -0.17
N TRP A 322 -5.72 12.88 -1.46
CA TRP A 322 -4.63 12.89 -2.44
C TRP A 322 -4.11 14.31 -2.72
N ASP A 323 -4.97 15.32 -2.76
CA ASP A 323 -4.52 16.68 -3.07
C ASP A 323 -3.68 17.21 -1.92
N ARG A 324 -4.10 16.98 -0.67
CA ARG A 324 -3.31 17.32 0.52
C ARG A 324 -1.99 16.52 0.60
N ALA A 325 -2.01 15.25 0.22
CA ALA A 325 -0.78 14.45 0.21
C ALA A 325 0.22 14.96 -0.84
N VAL A 326 -0.27 15.34 -2.02
CA VAL A 326 0.56 15.92 -3.07
C VAL A 326 1.05 17.32 -2.68
N ASP A 327 0.19 18.19 -2.08
CA ASP A 327 0.57 19.51 -1.56
C ASP A 327 1.75 19.40 -0.58
N ARG A 328 1.67 18.46 0.36
CA ARG A 328 2.74 18.23 1.33
C ARG A 328 4.03 17.74 0.69
N LEU A 329 3.92 16.76 -0.22
CA LEU A 329 5.10 16.27 -0.96
C LEU A 329 5.73 17.41 -1.78
N GLU A 330 4.94 18.17 -2.52
CA GLU A 330 5.39 19.29 -3.34
C GLU A 330 6.09 20.37 -2.50
N ALA A 331 5.47 20.77 -1.38
CA ALA A 331 6.06 21.73 -0.45
C ALA A 331 7.41 21.23 0.11
N ARG A 332 7.50 19.94 0.46
CA ARG A 332 8.73 19.33 0.97
C ARG A 332 9.84 19.31 -0.06
N LEU A 333 9.53 18.91 -1.30
CA LEU A 333 10.50 18.89 -2.40
C LEU A 333 10.99 20.31 -2.73
N ALA A 334 10.09 21.27 -2.79
CA ALA A 334 10.41 22.68 -3.08
C ALA A 334 11.25 23.32 -1.95
N ALA A 335 10.96 23.02 -0.68
CA ALA A 335 11.76 23.53 0.43
C ALA A 335 13.21 23.02 0.37
N ALA A 336 13.41 21.73 0.10
CA ALA A 336 14.74 21.14 -0.02
C ALA A 336 15.50 21.65 -1.26
N ALA A 337 14.81 21.89 -2.37
CA ALA A 337 15.43 22.48 -3.57
C ALA A 337 15.95 23.90 -3.30
N ARG A 338 15.18 24.74 -2.56
CA ARG A 338 15.58 26.10 -2.18
C ARG A 338 16.73 26.14 -1.17
N ALA A 339 16.84 25.16 -0.29
CA ALA A 339 17.88 25.10 0.74
C ALA A 339 19.28 24.72 0.19
N ARG A 340 19.39 24.38 -1.07
CA ARG A 340 20.68 24.01 -1.69
C ARG A 340 21.46 25.28 -2.05
N PRO A 341 22.76 25.34 -1.70
CA PRO A 341 23.62 26.38 -2.25
C PRO A 341 23.72 26.25 -3.78
N ALA A 342 23.77 27.37 -4.47
CA ALA A 342 23.92 27.47 -5.91
C ALA A 342 25.23 26.81 -6.41
#